data_279a0ad4f99bc8d673ced159647cef91
#
_entry.id   279a0ad4f99bc8d673ced159647cef91
#
_cell.length_a   1.000
_cell.length_b   1.000
_cell.length_c   1.000
_cell.angle_alpha   90.00
_cell.angle_beta   90.00
_cell.angle_gamma   90.00
#
_symmetry.space_group_name_H-M   'P 1'
#
loop_
_entity.id
_entity.type
_entity.pdbx_description
1 polymer ?
#
loop_
_entity_poly.entity_id
_entity_poly.type
_entity_poly.pdbx_seq_one_letter_code
_entity_poly.pdbx_strand_id
1 'polypeptide(L)'
;MSANLDLVRSIFSALERGDFTKAEWADPDIEYVIVGGPEPGTIKGRAGLAEAMRTLFKEIGDLRSEAEEYRELDGERVLVLTRSVGRGKLSGVPASARNAEVFEVHDGKVTRVVVYYDRDRALADLGLER
;
A
#
# COMPACT_ATOMS: atom_id res chain seq x y z
N MET A 1 20.82 7.51 -2.02
CA MET A 1 19.69 6.62 -1.71
C MET A 1 19.31 6.76 -0.26
N SER A 2 18.05 6.77 0.04
CA SER A 2 17.59 6.93 1.40
C SER A 2 17.27 5.59 2.03
N ALA A 3 17.42 5.53 3.36
CA ALA A 3 16.99 4.35 4.13
C ALA A 3 15.48 4.14 4.01
N ASN A 4 14.71 5.23 3.90
CA ASN A 4 13.26 5.15 3.74
C ASN A 4 12.87 4.50 2.42
N LEU A 5 13.53 4.86 1.33
CA LEU A 5 13.27 4.24 0.02
C LEU A 5 13.64 2.75 0.06
N ASP A 6 14.77 2.41 0.68
CA ASP A 6 15.19 1.01 0.80
C ASP A 6 14.19 0.20 1.62
N LEU A 7 13.66 0.78 2.69
CA LEU A 7 12.62 0.12 3.50
C LEU A 7 11.37 -0.15 2.66
N VAL A 8 10.88 0.85 1.93
CA VAL A 8 9.68 0.71 1.12
C VAL A 8 9.89 -0.32 0.01
N ARG A 9 11.07 -0.33 -0.63
CA ARG A 9 11.41 -1.35 -1.62
C ARG A 9 11.38 -2.75 -1.02
N SER A 10 11.87 -2.92 0.21
CA SER A 10 11.86 -4.23 0.86
C SER A 10 10.45 -4.71 1.16
N ILE A 11 9.54 -3.78 1.50
CA ILE A 11 8.13 -4.12 1.70
C ILE A 11 7.53 -4.67 0.41
N PHE A 12 7.71 -3.96 -0.70
CA PHE A 12 7.16 -4.39 -1.99
C PHE A 12 7.82 -5.66 -2.53
N SER A 13 9.08 -5.90 -2.19
CA SER A 13 9.74 -7.17 -2.55
C SER A 13 8.96 -8.37 -1.98
N ALA A 14 8.44 -8.26 -0.76
CA ALA A 14 7.60 -9.30 -0.17
C ALA A 14 6.21 -9.34 -0.80
N LEU A 15 5.59 -8.17 -1.00
CA LEU A 15 4.23 -8.09 -1.55
C LEU A 15 4.15 -8.60 -2.98
N GLU A 16 5.20 -8.39 -3.77
CA GLU A 16 5.28 -8.92 -5.14
C GLU A 16 5.32 -10.44 -5.18
N ARG A 17 5.83 -11.07 -4.11
CA ARG A 17 5.81 -12.53 -3.98
C ARG A 17 4.51 -13.06 -3.38
N GLY A 18 3.57 -12.16 -3.05
CA GLY A 18 2.35 -12.53 -2.38
C GLY A 18 2.50 -12.78 -0.89
N ASP A 19 3.60 -12.33 -0.30
CA ASP A 19 3.85 -12.47 1.13
C ASP A 19 3.38 -11.23 1.89
N PHE A 20 2.23 -11.34 2.51
CA PHE A 20 1.60 -10.26 3.29
C PHE A 20 1.71 -10.52 4.80
N THR A 21 2.54 -11.50 5.21
CA THR A 21 2.61 -11.94 6.61
C THR A 21 3.57 -11.10 7.45
N LYS A 22 4.53 -10.42 6.81
CA LYS A 22 5.53 -9.64 7.53
C LYS A 22 5.01 -8.25 7.82
N ALA A 23 5.08 -7.83 9.07
CA ALA A 23 4.60 -6.53 9.51
C ALA A 23 5.56 -5.77 10.43
N GLU A 24 6.81 -6.23 10.54
CA GLU A 24 7.81 -5.56 11.38
C GLU A 24 8.13 -4.15 10.88
N TRP A 25 7.92 -3.89 9.59
CA TRP A 25 8.11 -2.57 9.01
C TRP A 25 7.07 -1.55 9.48
N ALA A 26 5.94 -2.02 10.00
CA ALA A 26 4.84 -1.16 10.42
C ALA A 26 4.96 -0.78 11.89
N ASP A 27 4.75 0.50 12.20
CA ASP A 27 4.60 0.94 13.58
C ASP A 27 3.37 0.24 14.19
N PRO A 28 3.39 -0.14 15.48
CA PRO A 28 2.22 -0.75 16.11
C PRO A 28 0.94 0.06 15.98
N ASP A 29 1.07 1.39 15.94
CA ASP A 29 -0.06 2.32 15.82
C ASP A 29 -0.24 2.84 14.39
N ILE A 30 0.23 2.11 13.40
CA ILE A 30 0.14 2.53 12.00
C ILE A 30 -1.28 2.95 11.61
N GLU A 31 -1.38 4.00 10.81
CA GLU A 31 -2.65 4.39 10.21
C GLU A 31 -2.62 4.07 8.72
N TYR A 32 -3.66 3.41 8.25
CA TYR A 32 -3.81 3.06 6.84
C TYR A 32 -5.05 3.80 6.32
N VAL A 33 -4.82 4.86 5.55
CA VAL A 33 -5.87 5.76 5.09
C VAL A 33 -6.23 5.45 3.65
N ILE A 34 -7.50 5.18 3.39
CA ILE A 34 -8.00 4.86 2.05
C ILE A 34 -8.77 6.07 1.54
N VAL A 35 -8.33 6.62 0.40
CA VAL A 35 -8.94 7.77 -0.25
C VAL A 35 -9.64 7.30 -1.52
N GLY A 36 -10.94 7.44 -1.55
CA GLY A 36 -11.76 6.98 -2.68
C GLY A 36 -12.07 5.49 -2.60
N GLY A 37 -12.56 4.93 -3.70
CA GLY A 37 -12.95 3.53 -3.76
C GLY A 37 -14.29 3.26 -3.06
N PRO A 38 -14.70 1.99 -2.98
CA PRO A 38 -15.99 1.63 -2.41
C PRO A 38 -16.07 1.80 -0.90
N GLU A 39 -14.95 1.70 -0.20
CA GLU A 39 -14.93 1.79 1.27
C GLU A 39 -13.78 2.70 1.74
N PRO A 40 -13.92 4.03 1.55
CA PRO A 40 -12.91 4.95 2.06
C PRO A 40 -12.94 4.99 3.59
N GLY A 41 -11.82 5.35 4.20
CA GLY A 41 -11.74 5.46 5.65
C GLY A 41 -10.32 5.21 6.17
N THR A 42 -10.20 5.05 7.47
CA THR A 42 -8.92 4.82 8.14
C THR A 42 -8.97 3.52 8.95
N ILE A 43 -7.95 2.71 8.73
CA ILE A 43 -7.71 1.48 9.51
C ILE A 43 -6.56 1.80 10.45
N LYS A 44 -6.70 1.47 11.73
CA LYS A 44 -5.69 1.79 12.74
C LYS A 44 -5.05 0.56 13.33
N GLY A 45 -3.73 0.63 13.47
CA GLY A 45 -2.93 -0.38 14.15
C GLY A 45 -2.65 -1.62 13.31
N ARG A 46 -1.61 -2.37 13.72
CA ARG A 46 -1.26 -3.62 13.05
C ARG A 46 -2.38 -4.65 13.08
N ALA A 47 -3.10 -4.73 14.20
CA ALA A 47 -4.21 -5.68 14.34
C ALA A 47 -5.35 -5.36 13.36
N GLY A 48 -5.70 -4.07 13.23
CA GLY A 48 -6.74 -3.64 12.30
C GLY A 48 -6.33 -3.91 10.86
N LEU A 49 -5.06 -3.65 10.52
CA LEU A 49 -4.54 -3.92 9.19
C LEU A 49 -4.56 -5.42 8.88
N ALA A 50 -4.14 -6.26 9.82
CA ALA A 50 -4.14 -7.70 9.64
C ALA A 50 -5.57 -8.24 9.44
N GLU A 51 -6.55 -7.71 10.17
CA GLU A 51 -7.94 -8.11 10.01
C GLU A 51 -8.49 -7.70 8.64
N ALA A 52 -8.17 -6.49 8.19
CA ALA A 52 -8.57 -6.02 6.85
C ALA A 52 -8.00 -6.93 5.76
N MET A 53 -6.74 -7.35 5.91
CA MET A 53 -6.10 -8.24 4.95
C MET A 53 -6.75 -9.63 4.97
N ARG A 54 -7.10 -10.15 6.14
CA ARG A 54 -7.82 -11.44 6.23
C ARG A 54 -9.15 -11.38 5.50
N THR A 55 -9.89 -10.28 5.64
CA THR A 55 -11.16 -10.07 4.94
C THR A 55 -10.94 -10.05 3.42
N LEU A 56 -9.93 -9.34 2.97
CA LEU A 56 -9.61 -9.28 1.54
C LEU A 56 -9.26 -10.65 0.98
N PHE A 57 -8.45 -11.43 1.70
CA PHE A 57 -8.04 -12.77 1.25
C PHE A 57 -9.18 -13.78 1.20
N LYS A 58 -10.31 -13.50 1.82
CA LYS A 58 -11.50 -14.35 1.67
C LYS A 58 -12.11 -14.23 0.28
N GLU A 59 -11.91 -13.10 -0.37
CA GLU A 59 -12.52 -12.80 -1.66
C GLU A 59 -11.54 -12.89 -2.83
N ILE A 60 -10.27 -12.56 -2.58
CA ILE A 60 -9.25 -12.49 -3.63
C ILE A 60 -8.15 -13.52 -3.35
N GLY A 61 -7.91 -14.39 -4.32
CA GLY A 61 -6.79 -15.33 -4.28
C GLY A 61 -5.62 -14.80 -5.10
N ASP A 62 -4.42 -15.31 -4.81
CA ASP A 62 -3.18 -14.97 -5.51
C ASP A 62 -2.88 -13.48 -5.55
N LEU A 63 -3.27 -12.76 -4.49
CA LEU A 63 -3.05 -11.32 -4.43
C LEU A 63 -1.57 -10.99 -4.38
N ARG A 64 -1.16 -10.06 -5.25
CA ARG A 64 0.19 -9.51 -5.28
C ARG A 64 0.09 -8.01 -5.50
N SER A 65 1.01 -7.28 -4.89
CA SER A 65 1.13 -5.83 -5.13
C SER A 65 2.50 -5.56 -5.72
N GLU A 66 2.51 -4.95 -6.89
CA GLU A 66 3.72 -4.62 -7.62
C GLU A 66 3.95 -3.11 -7.60
N ALA A 67 5.19 -2.69 -7.39
CA ALA A 67 5.56 -1.29 -7.49
C ALA A 67 5.96 -1.00 -8.94
N GLU A 68 5.29 -0.03 -9.55
CA GLU A 68 5.62 0.41 -10.91
C GLU A 68 6.60 1.58 -10.91
N GLU A 69 6.52 2.44 -9.89
CA GLU A 69 7.40 3.59 -9.76
C GLU A 69 7.55 3.96 -8.29
N TYR A 70 8.75 4.36 -7.89
CA TYR A 70 9.04 4.92 -6.57
C TYR A 70 9.46 6.37 -6.73
N ARG A 71 8.97 7.25 -5.85
CA ARG A 71 9.36 8.65 -5.85
C ARG A 71 9.49 9.16 -4.42
N GLU A 72 10.67 9.58 -4.02
CA GLU A 72 10.84 10.24 -2.73
C GLU A 72 10.25 11.64 -2.79
N LEU A 73 9.40 11.98 -1.83
CA LEU A 73 8.76 13.29 -1.75
C LEU A 73 9.56 14.23 -0.85
N ASP A 74 10.04 13.71 0.26
CA ASP A 74 10.84 14.44 1.23
C ASP A 74 11.55 13.43 2.15
N GLY A 75 12.13 13.89 3.27
CA GLY A 75 12.86 13.02 4.20
C GLY A 75 12.00 12.01 4.95
N GLU A 76 10.69 12.07 4.83
CA GLU A 76 9.77 11.21 5.58
C GLU A 76 8.77 10.47 4.71
N ARG A 77 8.59 10.85 3.45
CA ARG A 77 7.53 10.29 2.61
C ARG A 77 8.05 9.74 1.29
N VAL A 78 7.54 8.57 0.93
CA VAL A 78 7.83 7.92 -0.36
C VAL A 78 6.50 7.63 -1.05
N LEU A 79 6.37 8.10 -2.29
CA LEU A 79 5.23 7.77 -3.15
C LEU A 79 5.56 6.52 -3.95
N VAL A 80 4.63 5.59 -4.00
CA VAL A 80 4.74 4.38 -4.83
C VAL A 80 3.51 4.30 -5.73
N LEU A 81 3.73 4.22 -7.03
CA LEU A 81 2.66 3.89 -7.95
C LEU A 81 2.58 2.38 -8.02
N THR A 82 1.43 1.83 -7.69
CA THR A 82 1.27 0.40 -7.49
C THR A 82 0.26 -0.19 -8.46
N ARG A 83 0.44 -1.48 -8.70
CA ARG A 83 -0.53 -2.30 -9.41
C ARG A 83 -0.79 -3.54 -8.58
N SER A 84 -2.04 -3.74 -8.19
CA SER A 84 -2.46 -4.93 -7.47
C SER A 84 -3.11 -5.89 -8.45
N VAL A 85 -2.78 -7.15 -8.35
CA VAL A 85 -3.33 -8.19 -9.20
C VAL A 85 -3.79 -9.36 -8.33
N GLY A 86 -4.83 -10.04 -8.76
CA GLY A 86 -5.35 -11.20 -8.07
C GLY A 86 -6.47 -11.83 -8.86
N ARG A 87 -7.21 -12.72 -8.20
CA ARG A 87 -8.28 -13.45 -8.84
C ARG A 87 -9.40 -13.65 -7.83
N GLY A 88 -10.64 -13.37 -8.23
CA GLY A 88 -11.79 -13.65 -7.37
C GLY A 88 -11.85 -15.12 -7.04
N LYS A 89 -11.99 -15.47 -5.76
CA LYS A 89 -11.99 -16.88 -5.34
C LYS A 89 -13.21 -17.65 -5.85
N LEU A 90 -14.36 -17.00 -5.90
CA LEU A 90 -15.60 -17.64 -6.36
C LEU A 90 -15.73 -17.61 -7.88
N SER A 91 -15.42 -16.46 -8.49
CA SER A 91 -15.61 -16.27 -9.93
C SER A 91 -14.45 -16.76 -10.79
N GLY A 92 -13.23 -16.82 -10.21
CA GLY A 92 -12.02 -17.09 -10.97
C GLY A 92 -11.62 -15.96 -11.91
N VAL A 93 -12.33 -14.82 -11.87
CA VAL A 93 -12.08 -13.69 -12.77
C VAL A 93 -10.83 -12.94 -12.32
N PRO A 94 -9.88 -12.69 -13.26
CA PRO A 94 -8.73 -11.85 -12.94
C PRO A 94 -9.17 -10.45 -12.54
N ALA A 95 -8.52 -9.90 -11.52
CA ALA A 95 -8.78 -8.55 -11.05
C ALA A 95 -7.46 -7.79 -10.97
N SER A 96 -7.47 -6.52 -11.34
CA SER A 96 -6.30 -5.66 -11.19
C SER A 96 -6.75 -4.24 -10.87
N ALA A 97 -5.90 -3.51 -10.16
CA ALA A 97 -6.13 -2.11 -9.83
C ALA A 97 -4.80 -1.37 -9.83
N ARG A 98 -4.83 -0.13 -10.29
CA ARG A 98 -3.68 0.77 -10.24
C ARG A 98 -3.95 1.84 -9.21
N ASN A 99 -3.08 1.91 -8.23
CA ASN A 99 -3.22 2.83 -7.10
C ASN A 99 -1.98 3.68 -6.96
N ALA A 100 -2.05 4.66 -6.07
CA ALA A 100 -0.88 5.39 -5.59
C ALA A 100 -0.89 5.29 -4.07
N GLU A 101 0.25 5.00 -3.48
CA GLU A 101 0.39 4.87 -2.04
C GLU A 101 1.50 5.78 -1.54
N VAL A 102 1.22 6.53 -0.47
CA VAL A 102 2.21 7.39 0.17
C VAL A 102 2.58 6.76 1.51
N PHE A 103 3.84 6.40 1.64
CA PHE A 103 4.39 5.81 2.88
C PHE A 103 5.07 6.91 3.69
N GLU A 104 4.62 7.13 4.92
CA GLU A 104 5.28 8.02 5.86
C GLU A 104 6.12 7.17 6.81
N VAL A 105 7.42 7.48 6.88
CA VAL A 105 8.39 6.68 7.63
C VAL A 105 9.02 7.53 8.72
N HIS A 106 9.01 7.03 9.95
CA HIS A 106 9.67 7.66 11.09
C HIS A 106 10.46 6.60 11.85
N ASP A 107 11.73 6.89 12.11
CA ASP A 107 12.62 6.00 12.87
C ASP A 107 12.64 4.56 12.35
N GLY A 108 12.66 4.41 11.03
CA GLY A 108 12.74 3.09 10.39
C GLY A 108 11.44 2.29 10.39
N LYS A 109 10.32 2.92 10.74
CA LYS A 109 9.00 2.28 10.75
C LYS A 109 8.02 3.11 9.94
N VAL A 110 7.10 2.43 9.24
CA VAL A 110 6.02 3.10 8.55
C VAL A 110 4.93 3.43 9.56
N THR A 111 4.66 4.72 9.71
CA THR A 111 3.66 5.21 10.66
C THR A 111 2.31 5.47 9.99
N ARG A 112 2.31 5.67 8.68
CA ARG A 112 1.08 5.94 7.94
C ARG A 112 1.25 5.54 6.48
N VAL A 113 0.19 4.98 5.91
CA VAL A 113 0.10 4.73 4.48
C VAL A 113 -1.20 5.37 3.99
N VAL A 114 -1.10 6.21 2.96
CA VAL A 114 -2.30 6.79 2.33
C VAL A 114 -2.44 6.14 0.96
N VAL A 115 -3.55 5.44 0.76
CA VAL A 115 -3.82 4.73 -0.49
C VAL A 115 -4.84 5.52 -1.30
N TYR A 116 -4.46 5.88 -2.52
CA TYR A 116 -5.35 6.54 -3.47
C TYR A 116 -5.74 5.54 -4.56
N TYR A 117 -7.02 5.36 -4.77
CA TYR A 117 -7.51 4.56 -5.89
C TYR A 117 -7.42 5.30 -7.23
N ASP A 118 -7.25 6.62 -7.18
CA ASP A 118 -7.09 7.47 -8.36
C ASP A 118 -5.73 8.13 -8.32
N ARG A 119 -4.85 7.75 -9.25
CA ARG A 119 -3.47 8.29 -9.32
C ARG A 119 -3.48 9.80 -9.60
N ASP A 120 -4.39 10.27 -10.42
CA ASP A 120 -4.47 11.69 -10.76
C ASP A 120 -4.79 12.52 -9.52
N ARG A 121 -5.70 12.03 -8.68
CA ARG A 121 -6.03 12.69 -7.43
C ARG A 121 -4.83 12.71 -6.48
N ALA A 122 -4.08 11.61 -6.40
CA ALA A 122 -2.88 11.55 -5.56
C ALA A 122 -1.87 12.61 -5.99
N LEU A 123 -1.60 12.69 -7.28
CA LEU A 123 -0.64 13.66 -7.81
C LEU A 123 -1.11 15.09 -7.57
N ALA A 124 -2.40 15.36 -7.74
CA ALA A 124 -2.96 16.69 -7.49
C ALA A 124 -2.85 17.07 -6.01
N ASP A 125 -3.21 16.16 -5.10
CA ASP A 125 -3.15 16.41 -3.64
C ASP A 125 -1.71 16.65 -3.18
N LEU A 126 -0.75 15.98 -3.82
CA LEU A 126 0.68 16.11 -3.48
C LEU A 126 1.37 17.27 -4.20
N GLY A 127 0.65 17.95 -5.10
CA GLY A 127 1.23 19.04 -5.88
C GLY A 127 2.25 18.58 -6.93
N LEU A 128 2.09 17.36 -7.44
CA LEU A 128 3.02 16.77 -8.41
C LEU A 128 2.42 16.74 -9.81
N GLU A 129 3.30 16.75 -10.80
CA GLU A 129 2.91 16.57 -12.19
C GLU A 129 2.99 15.10 -12.57
N ARG A 130 2.22 14.74 -13.57
CA ARG A 130 2.20 13.38 -14.11
C ARG A 130 3.47 13.08 -14.88
#